data_dde3f3567c512ab9cc308d909d3b6954
#
_entry.id   dde3f3567c512ab9cc308d909d3b6954
#
_cell.length_a   1.000
_cell.length_b   1.000
_cell.length_c   1.000
_cell.angle_alpha   90.00
_cell.angle_beta   90.00
_cell.angle_gamma   90.00
#
_symmetry.space_group_name_H-M   'P 1'
#
loop_
_entity.id
_entity.type
_entity.pdbx_description
1 polymer ?
#
loop_
_entity_poly.entity_id
_entity_poly.type
_entity_poly.pdbx_seq_one_letter_code
_entity_poly.pdbx_strand_id
1 'polypeptide(L)'
;MELAILMLTVGSAVVEIKCGSIYRLEEAYTIFLNGEERGTTQKVVTSLFNLSPDRDYLLQLAGEDGSIRGEISFHTKTETAVLNVRDFGEQDDTVFIQAAIMACPPEGRVVIPPGKYRVTSLFLKSNSNLELEEGAVLIYDGRPGRLPILPGLLSGKEENSFALGSWEGEAADMYAALFTGCGAENVNLYGKGEILGGASMEDWWSEENRQSSPHRPRMLFLTHCKHIRVQGLHFSMCPSWCIHPCFCSDLGIYDVEIINPEDSPNTDGINPESCEDVEIAGCHFSLGDDCIAIKSGKGRRAQENPVPG
;
A
#
# COMPACT_ATOMS: atom_id res chain seq x y z
N MET A 1 -22.81 17.88 7.75
CA MET A 1 -21.81 16.83 7.92
C MET A 1 -20.46 17.41 7.54
N GLU A 2 -19.43 17.23 8.36
CA GLU A 2 -18.07 17.70 8.06
C GLU A 2 -17.32 16.65 7.24
N LEU A 3 -16.59 17.09 6.21
CA LEU A 3 -15.78 16.26 5.35
C LEU A 3 -14.31 16.69 5.47
N ALA A 4 -13.40 15.73 5.40
CA ALA A 4 -11.96 15.99 5.38
C ALA A 4 -11.29 15.21 4.22
N ILE A 5 -10.30 15.81 3.59
CA ILE A 5 -9.46 15.13 2.60
C ILE A 5 -8.26 14.54 3.33
N LEU A 6 -8.14 13.21 3.31
CA LEU A 6 -7.00 12.49 3.90
C LEU A 6 -5.85 12.31 2.90
N MET A 7 -6.18 12.17 1.61
CA MET A 7 -5.19 11.96 0.56
C MET A 7 -5.64 12.59 -0.76
N LEU A 8 -4.70 13.15 -1.50
CA LEU A 8 -4.88 13.60 -2.89
C LEU A 8 -3.71 13.16 -3.75
N THR A 9 -4.04 12.63 -4.91
CA THR A 9 -3.08 12.31 -5.97
C THR A 9 -3.43 13.07 -7.26
N VAL A 10 -2.79 12.70 -8.35
CA VAL A 10 -3.13 13.18 -9.70
C VAL A 10 -4.47 12.64 -10.19
N GLY A 11 -4.88 11.45 -9.75
CA GLY A 11 -6.06 10.74 -10.26
C GLY A 11 -7.04 10.24 -9.20
N SER A 12 -6.77 10.51 -7.91
CA SER A 12 -7.63 10.02 -6.82
C SER A 12 -7.66 10.94 -5.61
N ALA A 13 -8.68 10.73 -4.76
CA ALA A 13 -8.80 11.36 -3.46
C ALA A 13 -9.33 10.36 -2.42
N VAL A 14 -8.97 10.54 -1.16
CA VAL A 14 -9.60 9.86 -0.02
C VAL A 14 -10.31 10.91 0.81
N VAL A 15 -11.58 10.65 1.08
CA VAL A 15 -12.45 11.55 1.85
C VAL A 15 -12.91 10.84 3.12
N GLU A 16 -12.73 11.49 4.25
CA GLU A 16 -13.33 11.09 5.52
C GLU A 16 -14.63 11.86 5.74
N ILE A 17 -15.68 11.14 6.12
CA ILE A 17 -16.97 11.69 6.54
C ILE A 17 -16.98 11.72 8.06
N LYS A 18 -16.72 12.89 8.66
CA LYS A 18 -16.66 13.03 10.11
C LYS A 18 -18.06 12.91 10.73
N CYS A 19 -18.28 11.77 11.35
CA CYS A 19 -19.50 11.43 12.07
C CYS A 19 -19.16 10.62 13.32
N GLY A 20 -20.15 10.21 14.10
CA GLY A 20 -19.92 9.38 15.28
C GLY A 20 -19.60 7.90 14.99
N SER A 21 -19.67 7.47 13.74
CA SER A 21 -19.36 6.10 13.32
C SER A 21 -17.86 5.93 12.99
N ILE A 22 -17.34 4.70 13.17
CA ILE A 22 -15.93 4.39 12.96
C ILE A 22 -15.67 3.93 11.51
N TYR A 23 -16.53 3.08 10.97
CA TYR A 23 -16.31 2.45 9.67
C TYR A 23 -17.48 2.63 8.69
N ARG A 24 -18.73 2.49 9.19
CA ARG A 24 -19.94 2.48 8.37
C ARG A 24 -20.90 3.57 8.79
N LEU A 25 -21.47 4.27 7.82
CA LEU A 25 -22.51 5.27 8.01
C LEU A 25 -23.86 4.60 8.28
N GLU A 26 -24.76 5.27 9.00
CA GLU A 26 -26.11 4.77 9.30
C GLU A 26 -26.95 4.64 8.03
N GLU A 27 -26.79 5.57 7.09
CA GLU A 27 -27.47 5.58 5.79
C GLU A 27 -26.46 5.69 4.63
N ALA A 28 -26.88 5.34 3.42
CA ALA A 28 -26.11 5.54 2.23
C ALA A 28 -26.24 6.99 1.71
N TYR A 29 -25.14 7.54 1.20
CA TYR A 29 -25.12 8.87 0.59
C TYR A 29 -24.74 8.77 -0.86
N THR A 30 -25.46 9.52 -1.72
CA THR A 30 -25.07 9.68 -3.12
C THR A 30 -23.93 10.68 -3.24
N ILE A 31 -22.90 10.30 -3.97
CA ILE A 31 -21.71 11.11 -4.22
C ILE A 31 -21.90 11.89 -5.52
N PHE A 32 -21.76 13.21 -5.45
CA PHE A 32 -21.68 14.07 -6.63
C PHE A 32 -20.29 14.73 -6.70
N LEU A 33 -19.70 14.76 -7.89
CA LEU A 33 -18.49 15.53 -8.19
C LEU A 33 -18.82 16.55 -9.29
N ASN A 34 -18.70 17.83 -8.97
CA ASN A 34 -19.07 18.94 -9.88
C ASN A 34 -20.49 18.78 -10.45
N GLY A 35 -21.42 18.27 -9.64
CA GLY A 35 -22.81 18.04 -10.00
C GLY A 35 -23.09 16.75 -10.78
N GLU A 36 -22.07 15.95 -11.09
CA GLU A 36 -22.23 14.62 -11.72
C GLU A 36 -22.27 13.55 -10.65
N GLU A 37 -23.26 12.65 -10.73
CA GLU A 37 -23.36 11.49 -9.85
C GLU A 37 -22.21 10.49 -10.12
N ARG A 38 -21.54 10.05 -9.05
CA ARG A 38 -20.42 9.11 -9.09
C ARG A 38 -20.68 7.80 -8.33
N GLY A 39 -21.93 7.60 -7.92
CA GLY A 39 -22.34 6.42 -7.16
C GLY A 39 -22.70 6.75 -5.72
N THR A 40 -22.70 5.73 -4.88
CA THR A 40 -23.10 5.86 -3.46
C THR A 40 -22.01 5.35 -2.53
N THR A 41 -22.00 5.86 -1.31
CA THR A 41 -21.15 5.34 -0.24
C THR A 41 -21.93 5.14 1.04
N GLN A 42 -21.54 4.12 1.80
CA GLN A 42 -21.92 3.90 3.18
C GLN A 42 -20.68 3.75 4.07
N LYS A 43 -19.48 4.07 3.54
CA LYS A 43 -18.21 4.05 4.27
C LYS A 43 -17.90 5.42 4.85
N VAL A 44 -17.35 5.46 6.07
CA VAL A 44 -16.82 6.68 6.70
C VAL A 44 -15.62 7.21 5.91
N VAL A 45 -14.75 6.33 5.45
CA VAL A 45 -13.63 6.67 4.56
C VAL A 45 -13.94 6.15 3.17
N THR A 46 -13.94 7.03 2.20
CA THR A 46 -14.36 6.75 0.82
C THR A 46 -13.30 7.19 -0.16
N SER A 47 -12.88 6.28 -1.03
CA SER A 47 -11.96 6.57 -2.12
C SER A 47 -12.69 7.02 -3.38
N LEU A 48 -12.15 8.05 -4.01
CA LEU A 48 -12.58 8.57 -5.30
C LEU A 48 -11.45 8.29 -6.31
N PHE A 49 -11.80 7.72 -7.45
CA PHE A 49 -10.86 7.38 -8.52
C PHE A 49 -11.28 8.00 -9.85
N ASN A 50 -10.43 7.89 -10.86
CA ASN A 50 -10.66 8.43 -12.20
C ASN A 50 -10.90 9.95 -12.18
N LEU A 51 -10.16 10.65 -11.35
CA LEU A 51 -10.11 12.10 -11.34
C LEU A 51 -9.14 12.59 -12.42
N SER A 52 -9.44 13.76 -13.00
CA SER A 52 -8.49 14.44 -13.90
C SER A 52 -7.43 15.17 -13.08
N PRO A 53 -6.15 15.16 -13.50
CA PRO A 53 -5.12 15.95 -12.84
C PRO A 53 -5.34 17.46 -13.02
N ASP A 54 -4.76 18.24 -12.11
CA ASP A 54 -4.78 19.72 -12.14
C ASP A 54 -6.20 20.28 -12.30
N ARG A 55 -7.16 19.77 -11.53
CA ARG A 55 -8.57 20.14 -11.65
C ARG A 55 -9.24 20.38 -10.30
N ASP A 56 -10.10 21.39 -10.26
CA ASP A 56 -10.96 21.69 -9.12
C ASP A 56 -12.18 20.76 -9.11
N TYR A 57 -12.48 20.24 -7.93
CA TYR A 57 -13.64 19.41 -7.65
C TYR A 57 -14.42 19.95 -6.47
N LEU A 58 -15.75 20.00 -6.62
CA LEU A 58 -16.71 20.11 -5.53
C LEU A 58 -17.33 18.74 -5.30
N LEU A 59 -16.98 18.11 -4.18
CA LEU A 59 -17.63 16.90 -3.70
C LEU A 59 -18.86 17.30 -2.88
N GLN A 60 -20.00 16.69 -3.17
CA GLN A 60 -21.22 16.80 -2.39
C GLN A 60 -21.77 15.43 -2.06
N LEU A 61 -22.25 15.25 -0.84
CA LEU A 61 -22.95 14.06 -0.38
C LEU A 61 -24.43 14.39 -0.20
N ALA A 62 -25.30 13.68 -0.90
CA ALA A 62 -26.73 13.82 -0.80
C ALA A 62 -27.37 12.63 -0.07
N GLY A 63 -28.29 12.91 0.84
CA GLY A 63 -29.14 11.90 1.48
C GLY A 63 -30.19 11.34 0.52
N GLU A 64 -30.96 10.35 0.96
CA GLU A 64 -32.03 9.71 0.17
C GLU A 64 -33.11 10.72 -0.31
N ASP A 65 -33.33 11.79 0.46
CA ASP A 65 -34.26 12.87 0.12
C ASP A 65 -33.70 13.88 -0.90
N GLY A 66 -32.47 13.65 -1.39
CA GLY A 66 -31.75 14.50 -2.34
C GLY A 66 -31.14 15.77 -1.70
N SER A 67 -31.30 15.98 -0.39
CA SER A 67 -30.69 17.14 0.28
C SER A 67 -29.18 16.94 0.49
N ILE A 68 -28.39 17.98 0.24
CA ILE A 68 -26.94 17.95 0.48
C ILE A 68 -26.67 17.97 1.98
N ARG A 69 -25.98 16.95 2.46
CA ARG A 69 -25.60 16.72 3.86
C ARG A 69 -24.20 17.21 4.20
N GLY A 70 -23.32 17.27 3.21
CA GLY A 70 -21.96 17.76 3.36
C GLY A 70 -21.34 18.06 2.02
N GLU A 71 -20.37 18.97 2.00
CA GLU A 71 -19.61 19.31 0.81
C GLU A 71 -18.19 19.73 1.16
N ILE A 72 -17.26 19.49 0.22
CA ILE A 72 -15.87 19.91 0.31
C ILE A 72 -15.30 20.17 -1.08
N SER A 73 -14.50 21.23 -1.22
CA SER A 73 -13.76 21.51 -2.44
C SER A 73 -12.31 21.05 -2.29
N PHE A 74 -11.74 20.54 -3.37
CA PHE A 74 -10.33 20.16 -3.43
C PHE A 74 -9.79 20.31 -4.86
N HIS A 75 -8.47 20.38 -4.98
CA HIS A 75 -7.76 20.45 -6.26
C HIS A 75 -6.82 19.25 -6.41
N THR A 76 -6.94 18.50 -7.49
CA THR A 76 -6.05 17.35 -7.77
C THR A 76 -4.64 17.81 -8.11
N LYS A 77 -3.63 16.97 -7.84
CA LYS A 77 -2.23 17.29 -8.15
C LYS A 77 -2.00 17.37 -9.66
N THR A 78 -0.98 18.13 -10.04
CA THR A 78 -0.48 18.19 -11.43
C THR A 78 0.13 16.86 -11.85
N GLU A 79 0.13 16.58 -13.16
CA GLU A 79 0.72 15.38 -13.74
C GLU A 79 1.65 15.77 -14.90
N THR A 80 2.89 15.31 -14.84
CA THR A 80 3.90 15.62 -15.86
C THR A 80 3.95 14.61 -16.99
N ALA A 81 3.63 13.34 -16.72
CA ALA A 81 3.65 12.26 -17.70
C ALA A 81 2.78 11.08 -17.23
N VAL A 82 2.23 10.35 -18.19
CA VAL A 82 1.55 9.05 -17.96
C VAL A 82 2.32 7.97 -18.70
N LEU A 83 2.79 6.97 -17.98
CA LEU A 83 3.53 5.84 -18.51
C LEU A 83 2.68 4.57 -18.36
N ASN A 84 2.19 4.03 -19.48
CA ASN A 84 1.52 2.74 -19.46
C ASN A 84 2.59 1.62 -19.45
N VAL A 85 2.51 0.70 -18.50
CA VAL A 85 3.51 -0.36 -18.39
C VAL A 85 3.63 -1.22 -19.65
N ARG A 86 2.56 -1.36 -20.43
CA ARG A 86 2.56 -2.13 -21.69
C ARG A 86 3.42 -1.51 -22.78
N ASP A 87 3.75 -0.22 -22.68
CA ASP A 87 4.63 0.46 -23.65
C ASP A 87 6.10 0.09 -23.43
N PHE A 88 6.44 -0.62 -22.31
CA PHE A 88 7.81 -0.96 -21.93
C PHE A 88 8.21 -2.40 -22.25
N GLY A 89 7.30 -3.25 -22.69
CA GLY A 89 7.60 -4.63 -23.12
C GLY A 89 6.43 -5.59 -22.99
N GLU A 90 6.66 -6.86 -23.35
CA GLU A 90 5.65 -7.91 -23.38
C GLU A 90 6.11 -9.26 -22.80
N GLN A 91 7.41 -9.48 -22.59
CA GLN A 91 7.95 -10.82 -22.31
C GLN A 91 8.11 -11.14 -20.81
N ASP A 92 8.39 -10.13 -19.97
CA ASP A 92 8.60 -10.31 -18.54
C ASP A 92 7.94 -9.15 -17.80
N ASP A 93 6.83 -9.44 -17.12
CA ASP A 93 6.01 -8.45 -16.43
C ASP A 93 6.82 -7.66 -15.38
N THR A 94 7.74 -8.32 -14.67
CA THR A 94 8.60 -7.64 -13.70
C THR A 94 9.49 -6.62 -14.38
N VAL A 95 10.13 -6.99 -15.49
CA VAL A 95 11.09 -6.13 -16.19
C VAL A 95 10.41 -4.90 -16.76
N PHE A 96 9.30 -5.04 -17.47
CA PHE A 96 8.68 -3.88 -18.09
C PHE A 96 7.96 -2.96 -17.08
N ILE A 97 7.36 -3.52 -16.01
CA ILE A 97 6.79 -2.69 -14.93
C ILE A 97 7.90 -1.94 -14.19
N GLN A 98 9.01 -2.62 -13.86
CA GLN A 98 10.16 -1.99 -13.23
C GLN A 98 10.77 -0.89 -14.13
N ALA A 99 10.85 -1.13 -15.43
CA ALA A 99 11.34 -0.13 -16.40
C ALA A 99 10.45 1.11 -16.40
N ALA A 100 9.12 0.94 -16.40
CA ALA A 100 8.19 2.06 -16.32
C ALA A 100 8.36 2.86 -15.01
N ILE A 101 8.50 2.16 -13.86
CA ILE A 101 8.75 2.80 -12.56
C ILE A 101 10.04 3.63 -12.61
N MET A 102 11.12 3.08 -13.15
CA MET A 102 12.42 3.76 -13.21
C MET A 102 12.43 4.94 -14.20
N ALA A 103 11.69 4.84 -15.30
CA ALA A 103 11.56 5.88 -16.32
C ALA A 103 10.65 7.03 -15.91
N CYS A 104 9.73 6.80 -14.97
CA CYS A 104 8.73 7.78 -14.57
C CYS A 104 9.39 9.05 -14.00
N PRO A 105 9.14 10.25 -14.57
CA PRO A 105 9.65 11.49 -14.03
C PRO A 105 8.94 11.86 -12.71
N PRO A 106 9.48 12.80 -11.93
CA PRO A 106 8.75 13.38 -10.79
C PRO A 106 7.38 13.89 -11.21
N GLU A 107 6.37 13.71 -10.35
CA GLU A 107 4.96 14.03 -10.63
C GLU A 107 4.35 13.28 -11.82
N GLY A 108 5.05 12.29 -12.36
CA GLY A 108 4.49 11.37 -13.34
C GLY A 108 3.73 10.23 -12.69
N ARG A 109 2.93 9.52 -13.50
CA ARG A 109 2.15 8.36 -13.09
C ARG A 109 2.50 7.14 -13.95
N VAL A 110 2.75 6.03 -13.30
CA VAL A 110 2.83 4.70 -13.93
C VAL A 110 1.47 4.04 -13.80
N VAL A 111 0.87 3.66 -14.93
CA VAL A 111 -0.42 3.00 -14.99
C VAL A 111 -0.24 1.53 -15.32
N ILE A 112 -0.79 0.68 -14.46
CA ILE A 112 -0.90 -0.77 -14.67
C ILE A 112 -2.36 -1.04 -15.08
N PRO A 113 -2.66 -1.19 -16.39
CA PRO A 113 -4.01 -1.35 -16.88
C PRO A 113 -4.58 -2.76 -16.59
N PRO A 114 -5.89 -2.99 -16.80
CA PRO A 114 -6.53 -4.27 -16.59
C PRO A 114 -5.77 -5.41 -17.26
N GLY A 115 -5.49 -6.48 -16.50
CA GLY A 115 -4.74 -7.65 -16.95
C GLY A 115 -4.12 -8.41 -15.81
N LYS A 116 -3.51 -9.57 -16.10
CA LYS A 116 -2.80 -10.39 -15.13
C LYS A 116 -1.31 -10.30 -15.40
N TYR A 117 -0.57 -9.87 -14.39
CA TYR A 117 0.87 -9.65 -14.46
C TYR A 117 1.58 -10.55 -13.43
N ARG A 118 2.51 -11.40 -13.88
CA ARG A 118 3.32 -12.23 -12.99
C ARG A 118 4.63 -11.52 -12.66
N VAL A 119 4.74 -11.09 -11.43
CA VAL A 119 5.87 -10.28 -10.98
C VAL A 119 6.65 -10.95 -9.85
N THR A 120 7.95 -10.77 -9.81
CA THR A 120 8.80 -11.14 -8.67
C THR A 120 8.86 -9.99 -7.68
N SER A 121 9.82 -9.08 -7.81
CA SER A 121 9.96 -7.93 -6.90
C SER A 121 10.10 -6.65 -7.70
N LEU A 122 9.36 -5.64 -7.29
CA LEU A 122 9.36 -4.29 -7.85
C LEU A 122 9.94 -3.33 -6.82
N PHE A 123 10.99 -2.60 -7.21
CA PHE A 123 11.66 -1.63 -6.35
C PHE A 123 11.09 -0.24 -6.59
N LEU A 124 10.60 0.37 -5.51
CA LEU A 124 10.00 1.69 -5.55
C LEU A 124 11.07 2.78 -5.64
N LYS A 125 10.73 3.85 -6.32
CA LYS A 125 11.57 5.02 -6.52
C LYS A 125 10.86 6.25 -5.94
N SER A 126 11.63 7.21 -5.41
CA SER A 126 11.07 8.47 -4.91
C SER A 126 10.32 9.25 -6.01
N ASN A 127 9.30 9.99 -5.58
CA ASN A 127 8.43 10.80 -6.43
C ASN A 127 7.70 10.00 -7.50
N SER A 128 7.17 8.82 -7.13
CA SER A 128 6.42 7.92 -8.02
C SER A 128 4.95 7.80 -7.62
N ASN A 129 4.09 7.83 -8.63
CA ASN A 129 2.68 7.50 -8.51
C ASN A 129 2.42 6.23 -9.31
N LEU A 130 2.05 5.13 -8.64
CA LEU A 130 1.70 3.86 -9.26
C LEU A 130 0.21 3.64 -9.11
N GLU A 131 -0.48 3.58 -10.23
CA GLU A 131 -1.91 3.28 -10.28
C GLU A 131 -2.15 1.88 -10.83
N LEU A 132 -2.85 1.06 -10.04
CA LEU A 132 -3.38 -0.23 -10.47
C LEU A 132 -4.86 -0.02 -10.82
N GLU A 133 -5.18 0.00 -12.11
CA GLU A 133 -6.56 0.16 -12.55
C GLU A 133 -7.45 -1.01 -12.12
N GLU A 134 -8.75 -0.79 -12.09
CA GLU A 134 -9.74 -1.84 -11.84
C GLU A 134 -9.58 -2.98 -12.84
N GLY A 135 -9.41 -4.23 -12.37
CA GLY A 135 -9.12 -5.39 -13.20
C GLY A 135 -7.62 -5.64 -13.45
N ALA A 136 -6.73 -4.79 -12.96
CA ALA A 136 -5.31 -5.12 -12.88
C ALA A 136 -5.05 -6.09 -11.73
N VAL A 137 -4.37 -7.21 -11.99
CA VAL A 137 -4.02 -8.22 -11.00
C VAL A 137 -2.52 -8.49 -11.04
N LEU A 138 -1.80 -8.08 -10.01
CA LEU A 138 -0.40 -8.46 -9.82
C LEU A 138 -0.34 -9.80 -9.09
N ILE A 139 0.23 -10.80 -9.74
CA ILE A 139 0.42 -12.14 -9.17
C ILE A 139 1.89 -12.28 -8.79
N TYR A 140 2.16 -12.37 -7.50
CA TYR A 140 3.53 -12.52 -6.99
C TYR A 140 4.08 -13.91 -7.30
N ASP A 141 5.11 -13.99 -8.15
CA ASP A 141 5.84 -15.22 -8.42
C ASP A 141 6.97 -15.39 -7.39
N GLY A 142 6.54 -15.64 -6.16
CA GLY A 142 7.38 -15.69 -4.97
C GLY A 142 8.18 -16.98 -4.81
N ARG A 143 8.50 -17.72 -5.87
CA ARG A 143 9.27 -18.95 -5.74
C ARG A 143 10.69 -18.71 -5.22
N PRO A 144 11.14 -19.43 -4.16
CA PRO A 144 12.53 -19.38 -3.73
C PRO A 144 13.50 -19.58 -4.90
N GLY A 145 14.60 -18.82 -4.91
CA GLY A 145 15.59 -18.85 -6.01
C GLY A 145 15.29 -17.92 -7.18
N ARG A 146 14.08 -17.35 -7.29
CA ARG A 146 13.75 -16.27 -8.24
C ARG A 146 13.71 -14.89 -7.61
N LEU A 147 13.62 -14.82 -6.30
CA LEU A 147 13.52 -13.57 -5.57
C LEU A 147 14.90 -13.06 -5.13
N PRO A 148 15.14 -11.75 -5.20
CA PRO A 148 16.28 -11.14 -4.53
C PRO A 148 16.21 -11.37 -3.02
N ILE A 149 17.36 -11.54 -2.40
CA ILE A 149 17.48 -11.60 -0.94
C ILE A 149 17.91 -10.22 -0.45
N LEU A 150 17.14 -9.66 0.46
CA LEU A 150 17.49 -8.44 1.17
C LEU A 150 18.29 -8.84 2.42
N PRO A 151 19.56 -8.43 2.55
CA PRO A 151 20.34 -8.74 3.73
C PRO A 151 19.80 -8.01 4.95
N GLY A 152 19.80 -8.67 6.09
CA GLY A 152 19.40 -8.07 7.37
C GLY A 152 20.25 -6.87 7.74
N LEU A 153 21.56 -6.96 7.46
CA LEU A 153 22.49 -5.85 7.68
C LEU A 153 23.37 -5.67 6.44
N LEU A 154 23.42 -4.45 5.93
CA LEU A 154 24.51 -4.07 5.03
C LEU A 154 25.77 -3.93 5.86
N SER A 155 26.87 -4.59 5.42
CA SER A 155 28.18 -4.49 6.05
C SER A 155 28.65 -3.05 6.02
N GLY A 156 28.56 -2.37 7.14
CA GLY A 156 29.02 -1.02 7.39
C GLY A 156 29.58 -0.92 8.81
N LYS A 157 30.16 0.21 9.17
CA LYS A 157 30.49 0.48 10.56
C LYS A 157 29.19 0.50 11.35
N GLU A 158 29.20 -0.05 12.56
CA GLU A 158 28.01 -0.22 13.42
C GLU A 158 27.13 1.04 13.57
N GLU A 159 27.72 2.23 13.47
CA GLU A 159 27.02 3.52 13.54
C GLU A 159 26.18 3.89 12.29
N ASN A 160 26.34 3.16 11.19
CA ASN A 160 25.62 3.40 9.93
C ASN A 160 25.05 2.11 9.34
N SER A 161 24.73 1.12 10.16
CA SER A 161 24.14 -0.13 9.68
C SER A 161 22.70 0.09 9.26
N PHE A 162 22.45 -0.01 7.97
CA PHE A 162 21.12 0.09 7.37
C PHE A 162 20.54 -1.32 7.21
N ALA A 163 19.43 -1.60 7.88
CA ALA A 163 18.77 -2.88 7.73
C ALA A 163 17.85 -2.87 6.50
N LEU A 164 18.15 -3.74 5.53
CA LEU A 164 17.29 -3.97 4.38
C LEU A 164 16.25 -5.07 4.60
N GLY A 165 16.41 -5.88 5.64
CA GLY A 165 15.46 -6.93 6.01
C GLY A 165 15.22 -6.94 7.52
N SER A 166 14.01 -7.28 7.92
CA SER A 166 13.61 -7.39 9.32
C SER A 166 12.64 -8.56 9.51
N TRP A 167 12.81 -9.28 10.61
CA TRP A 167 11.87 -10.28 11.09
C TRP A 167 11.71 -10.18 12.59
N GLU A 168 10.47 -10.02 13.05
CA GLU A 168 10.12 -9.91 14.47
C GLU A 168 10.95 -8.87 15.26
N GLY A 169 11.26 -7.74 14.64
CA GLY A 169 12.01 -6.66 15.28
C GLY A 169 13.53 -6.83 15.30
N GLU A 170 14.06 -7.85 14.63
CA GLU A 170 15.49 -8.07 14.45
C GLU A 170 15.90 -7.91 12.99
N ALA A 171 17.11 -7.42 12.75
CA ALA A 171 17.66 -7.41 11.41
C ALA A 171 17.90 -8.85 10.94
N ALA A 172 17.27 -9.25 9.84
CA ALA A 172 17.34 -10.60 9.33
C ALA A 172 17.25 -10.63 7.81
N ASP A 173 17.92 -11.59 7.18
CA ASP A 173 17.82 -11.82 5.75
C ASP A 173 16.38 -12.22 5.41
N MET A 174 15.81 -11.58 4.38
CA MET A 174 14.47 -11.90 3.89
C MET A 174 14.41 -11.84 2.37
N TYR A 175 13.47 -12.55 1.78
CA TYR A 175 13.16 -12.37 0.37
C TYR A 175 12.53 -11.00 0.14
N ALA A 176 12.92 -10.34 -0.95
CA ALA A 176 12.35 -9.05 -1.33
C ALA A 176 10.83 -9.15 -1.52
N ALA A 177 10.11 -8.15 -1.04
CA ALA A 177 8.67 -8.05 -1.20
C ALA A 177 8.25 -7.86 -2.66
N LEU A 178 6.96 -8.04 -2.95
CA LEU A 178 6.43 -7.66 -4.27
C LEU A 178 6.74 -6.18 -4.54
N PHE A 179 6.40 -5.30 -3.60
CA PHE A 179 6.86 -3.91 -3.62
C PHE A 179 7.88 -3.68 -2.50
N THR A 180 9.07 -3.26 -2.87
CA THR A 180 10.17 -2.96 -1.92
C THR A 180 10.60 -1.51 -2.06
N GLY A 181 10.52 -0.75 -0.99
CA GLY A 181 11.02 0.63 -0.90
C GLY A 181 12.16 0.75 0.11
N CYS A 182 13.24 1.41 -0.29
CA CYS A 182 14.39 1.66 0.56
C CYS A 182 14.81 3.13 0.42
N GLY A 183 14.61 3.93 1.48
CA GLY A 183 14.90 5.36 1.48
C GLY A 183 14.08 6.15 0.45
N ALA A 184 12.93 5.63 0.01
CA ALA A 184 12.10 6.29 -0.97
C ALA A 184 11.19 7.34 -0.32
N GLU A 185 10.99 8.46 -0.98
CA GLU A 185 10.13 9.55 -0.52
C GLU A 185 9.06 9.89 -1.57
N ASN A 186 7.90 10.36 -1.11
CA ASN A 186 6.79 10.79 -1.97
C ASN A 186 6.32 9.68 -2.93
N VAL A 187 5.91 8.54 -2.41
CA VAL A 187 5.41 7.42 -3.20
C VAL A 187 3.93 7.20 -2.92
N ASN A 188 3.14 7.14 -3.98
CA ASN A 188 1.72 6.81 -3.93
C ASN A 188 1.47 5.50 -4.66
N LEU A 189 0.90 4.50 -3.97
CA LEU A 189 0.41 3.24 -4.51
C LEU A 189 -1.11 3.26 -4.40
N TYR A 190 -1.84 3.30 -5.48
CA TYR A 190 -3.29 3.46 -5.40
C TYR A 190 -4.04 2.80 -6.57
N GLY A 191 -5.35 2.73 -6.43
CA GLY A 191 -6.23 2.20 -7.44
C GLY A 191 -7.18 1.15 -6.89
N LYS A 192 -7.81 0.39 -7.79
CA LYS A 192 -8.74 -0.70 -7.47
C LYS A 192 -8.19 -2.07 -7.90
N GLY A 193 -6.89 -2.14 -8.14
CA GLY A 193 -6.23 -3.37 -8.55
C GLY A 193 -6.05 -4.37 -7.40
N GLU A 194 -5.82 -5.62 -7.79
CA GLU A 194 -5.61 -6.74 -6.89
C GLU A 194 -4.13 -7.12 -6.83
N ILE A 195 -3.66 -7.51 -5.66
CA ILE A 195 -2.31 -7.98 -5.39
C ILE A 195 -2.42 -9.36 -4.74
N LEU A 196 -2.11 -10.40 -5.52
CA LEU A 196 -2.23 -11.79 -5.13
C LEU A 196 -0.86 -12.36 -4.76
N GLY A 197 -0.65 -12.68 -3.48
CA GLY A 197 0.61 -13.22 -2.97
C GLY A 197 0.87 -14.68 -3.34
N GLY A 198 -0.18 -15.42 -3.65
CA GLY A 198 -0.11 -16.78 -4.15
C GLY A 198 0.41 -17.83 -3.15
N ALA A 199 0.46 -17.49 -1.85
CA ALA A 199 0.94 -18.40 -0.83
C ALA A 199 -0.04 -19.52 -0.52
N SER A 200 0.49 -20.69 -0.12
CA SER A 200 -0.28 -21.87 0.27
C SER A 200 0.42 -22.68 1.36
N MET A 201 -0.29 -23.66 1.92
CA MET A 201 0.27 -24.60 2.92
C MET A 201 1.37 -25.51 2.33
N GLU A 202 1.43 -25.63 1.01
CA GLU A 202 2.44 -26.45 0.31
C GLU A 202 3.73 -25.68 0.03
N ASP A 203 3.71 -24.34 0.22
CA ASP A 203 4.85 -23.47 -0.03
C ASP A 203 5.14 -22.52 1.15
N TRP A 204 4.85 -21.23 1.03
CA TRP A 204 5.23 -20.21 2.01
C TRP A 204 4.67 -20.44 3.42
N TRP A 205 3.54 -21.13 3.56
CA TRP A 205 2.94 -21.43 4.86
C TRP A 205 3.35 -22.80 5.41
N SER A 206 4.18 -23.57 4.69
CA SER A 206 4.75 -24.81 5.18
C SER A 206 5.62 -24.56 6.42
N GLU A 207 5.73 -25.55 7.30
CA GLU A 207 6.56 -25.44 8.51
C GLU A 207 8.04 -25.16 8.17
N GLU A 208 8.56 -25.77 7.09
CA GLU A 208 9.91 -25.55 6.59
C GLU A 208 10.16 -24.09 6.23
N ASN A 209 9.29 -23.48 5.43
CA ASN A 209 9.45 -22.11 4.99
C ASN A 209 9.18 -21.08 6.09
N ARG A 210 8.37 -21.40 7.08
CA ARG A 210 8.14 -20.55 8.26
C ARG A 210 9.39 -20.40 9.12
N GLN A 211 10.26 -21.40 9.15
CA GLN A 211 11.49 -21.45 9.94
C GLN A 211 12.74 -21.17 9.11
N SER A 212 12.59 -20.94 7.79
CA SER A 212 13.73 -20.76 6.88
C SER A 212 14.42 -19.39 7.04
N SER A 213 15.67 -19.36 6.64
CA SER A 213 16.42 -18.14 6.33
C SER A 213 16.92 -18.26 4.88
N PRO A 214 16.68 -17.26 4.02
CA PRO A 214 15.98 -15.98 4.26
C PRO A 214 14.52 -16.14 4.65
N HIS A 215 14.01 -15.18 5.45
CA HIS A 215 12.61 -15.20 5.86
C HIS A 215 11.65 -14.91 4.70
N ARG A 216 10.40 -15.33 4.89
CA ARG A 216 9.31 -15.16 3.93
C ARG A 216 9.12 -13.69 3.51
N PRO A 217 8.80 -13.42 2.23
CA PRO A 217 8.61 -12.06 1.74
C PRO A 217 7.32 -11.42 2.27
N ARG A 218 7.23 -10.10 2.12
CA ARG A 218 6.04 -9.27 2.34
C ARG A 218 5.37 -8.96 1.00
N MET A 219 4.18 -8.39 1.03
CA MET A 219 3.60 -7.80 -0.19
C MET A 219 4.11 -6.38 -0.40
N LEU A 220 4.18 -5.58 0.64
CA LEU A 220 4.80 -4.26 0.64
C LEU A 220 5.78 -4.16 1.82
N PHE A 221 7.06 -4.00 1.53
CA PHE A 221 8.10 -3.73 2.50
C PHE A 221 8.76 -2.38 2.25
N LEU A 222 8.79 -1.55 3.28
CA LEU A 222 9.35 -0.21 3.23
C LEU A 222 10.37 -0.06 4.35
N THR A 223 11.55 0.46 4.04
CA THR A 223 12.53 0.78 5.07
C THR A 223 13.08 2.19 4.87
N HIS A 224 13.06 3.00 5.94
CA HIS A 224 13.51 4.40 5.94
C HIS A 224 12.84 5.26 4.85
N CYS A 225 11.57 4.96 4.55
CA CYS A 225 10.77 5.70 3.58
C CYS A 225 9.97 6.82 4.26
N LYS A 226 9.59 7.84 3.47
CA LYS A 226 8.86 8.99 3.97
C LYS A 226 7.79 9.47 2.97
N HIS A 227 6.68 10.00 3.50
CA HIS A 227 5.56 10.48 2.68
C HIS A 227 5.02 9.39 1.74
N ILE A 228 4.65 8.25 2.30
CA ILE A 228 4.10 7.12 1.54
C ILE A 228 2.59 7.07 1.71
N ARG A 229 1.89 6.85 0.62
CA ARG A 229 0.42 6.70 0.62
C ARG A 229 0.02 5.42 -0.12
N VAL A 230 -0.87 4.65 0.48
CA VAL A 230 -1.47 3.45 -0.11
C VAL A 230 -2.98 3.59 -0.06
N GLN A 231 -3.68 3.40 -1.20
CA GLN A 231 -5.11 3.63 -1.28
C GLN A 231 -5.83 2.59 -2.14
N GLY A 232 -6.91 2.04 -1.61
CA GLY A 232 -7.93 1.30 -2.36
C GLY A 232 -7.53 -0.07 -2.91
N LEU A 233 -6.28 -0.49 -2.68
CA LEU A 233 -5.75 -1.76 -3.18
C LEU A 233 -6.28 -2.95 -2.37
N HIS A 234 -6.43 -4.08 -3.07
CA HIS A 234 -6.83 -5.35 -2.48
C HIS A 234 -5.66 -6.33 -2.45
N PHE A 235 -5.32 -6.83 -1.26
CA PHE A 235 -4.25 -7.81 -1.05
C PHE A 235 -4.83 -9.14 -0.59
N SER A 236 -4.29 -10.24 -1.10
CA SER A 236 -4.70 -11.58 -0.68
C SER A 236 -3.59 -12.62 -0.81
N MET A 237 -3.73 -13.73 -0.09
CA MET A 237 -2.82 -14.87 -0.12
C MET A 237 -1.35 -14.46 0.13
N CYS A 238 -1.14 -13.61 1.14
CA CYS A 238 0.18 -13.05 1.46
C CYS A 238 1.12 -14.14 2.01
N PRO A 239 2.40 -14.19 1.60
CA PRO A 239 3.36 -15.16 2.13
C PRO A 239 3.62 -15.05 3.64
N SER A 240 3.55 -13.83 4.16
CA SER A 240 3.63 -13.49 5.59
C SER A 240 2.98 -12.12 5.81
N TRP A 241 3.44 -11.30 6.76
CA TRP A 241 2.93 -9.94 6.98
C TRP A 241 2.71 -9.18 5.66
N CYS A 242 1.56 -8.57 5.49
CA CYS A 242 1.22 -7.97 4.20
C CYS A 242 1.96 -6.64 3.98
N ILE A 243 1.71 -5.63 4.80
CA ILE A 243 2.31 -4.31 4.71
C ILE A 243 3.21 -4.09 5.92
N HIS A 244 4.52 -3.97 5.68
CA HIS A 244 5.53 -3.83 6.72
C HIS A 244 6.42 -2.60 6.47
N PRO A 245 6.06 -1.44 6.96
CA PRO A 245 6.95 -0.29 7.05
C PRO A 245 7.87 -0.42 8.26
N CYS A 246 9.16 -0.08 8.08
CA CYS A 246 10.19 -0.17 9.10
C CYS A 246 11.03 1.11 9.09
N PHE A 247 11.12 1.82 10.23
CA PHE A 247 11.78 3.14 10.32
C PHE A 247 11.27 4.15 9.30
N CYS A 248 9.98 4.17 9.04
CA CYS A 248 9.33 5.08 8.10
C CYS A 248 8.61 6.21 8.85
N SER A 249 8.34 7.32 8.14
CA SER A 249 7.57 8.42 8.69
C SER A 249 6.56 8.98 7.70
N ASP A 250 5.47 9.56 8.21
CA ASP A 250 4.36 10.12 7.44
C ASP A 250 3.78 9.11 6.44
N LEU A 251 3.15 8.08 7.00
CA LEU A 251 2.51 7.00 6.26
C LEU A 251 1.00 7.13 6.32
N GLY A 252 0.33 7.08 5.17
CA GLY A 252 -1.13 6.99 5.09
C GLY A 252 -1.56 5.73 4.35
N ILE A 253 -2.40 4.90 4.98
CA ILE A 253 -2.95 3.67 4.40
C ILE A 253 -4.48 3.75 4.50
N TYR A 254 -5.13 3.89 3.35
CA TYR A 254 -6.54 4.26 3.28
C TYR A 254 -7.34 3.31 2.41
N ASP A 255 -8.52 2.89 2.92
CA ASP A 255 -9.51 2.09 2.18
C ASP A 255 -8.89 0.82 1.52
N VAL A 256 -7.89 0.22 2.18
CA VAL A 256 -7.20 -1.00 1.73
C VAL A 256 -7.93 -2.21 2.28
N GLU A 257 -8.03 -3.26 1.47
CA GLU A 257 -8.57 -4.54 1.89
C GLU A 257 -7.48 -5.61 1.89
N ILE A 258 -7.37 -6.38 3.00
CA ILE A 258 -6.39 -7.46 3.13
C ILE A 258 -7.12 -8.72 3.58
N ILE A 259 -7.16 -9.73 2.70
CA ILE A 259 -7.89 -10.98 2.91
C ILE A 259 -6.96 -12.17 2.82
N ASN A 260 -6.83 -12.91 3.90
CA ASN A 260 -6.08 -14.18 3.94
C ASN A 260 -6.93 -15.26 4.63
N PRO A 261 -6.70 -16.56 4.37
CA PRO A 261 -7.36 -17.64 5.11
C PRO A 261 -7.12 -17.53 6.62
N GLU A 262 -8.10 -17.93 7.42
CA GLU A 262 -8.05 -17.90 8.88
C GLU A 262 -6.89 -18.73 9.46
N ASP A 263 -6.50 -19.81 8.79
CA ASP A 263 -5.42 -20.73 9.18
C ASP A 263 -4.05 -20.37 8.57
N SER A 264 -3.95 -19.27 7.83
CA SER A 264 -2.68 -18.83 7.23
C SER A 264 -1.74 -18.22 8.29
N PRO A 265 -0.51 -18.76 8.43
CA PRO A 265 0.37 -18.38 9.54
C PRO A 265 1.10 -17.05 9.27
N ASN A 266 1.11 -16.17 10.28
CA ASN A 266 1.79 -14.86 10.26
C ASN A 266 1.35 -13.98 9.08
N THR A 267 0.09 -14.04 8.71
CA THR A 267 -0.48 -13.18 7.67
C THR A 267 -1.10 -11.92 8.25
N ASP A 268 -0.35 -11.26 9.15
CA ASP A 268 -0.71 -9.98 9.72
C ASP A 268 -0.99 -8.96 8.61
N GLY A 269 -1.87 -8.00 8.87
CA GLY A 269 -2.25 -6.99 7.90
C GLY A 269 -1.21 -5.89 7.75
N ILE A 270 -1.08 -5.03 8.74
CA ILE A 270 -0.17 -3.87 8.71
C ILE A 270 0.70 -3.87 9.97
N ASN A 271 2.01 -3.89 9.79
CA ASN A 271 2.99 -4.02 10.87
C ASN A 271 3.95 -2.81 10.89
N PRO A 272 3.54 -1.65 11.40
CA PRO A 272 4.45 -0.52 11.55
C PRO A 272 5.53 -0.85 12.58
N GLU A 273 6.81 -0.89 12.17
CA GLU A 273 7.96 -1.14 13.02
C GLU A 273 8.78 0.13 13.17
N SER A 274 8.86 0.70 14.39
CA SER A 274 9.61 1.94 14.67
C SER A 274 9.30 3.07 13.67
N CYS A 275 8.02 3.26 13.38
CA CYS A 275 7.51 4.29 12.47
C CYS A 275 6.96 5.49 13.23
N GLU A 276 6.94 6.65 12.58
CA GLU A 276 6.36 7.90 13.07
C GLU A 276 5.24 8.37 12.15
N ASP A 277 4.22 9.01 12.71
CA ASP A 277 3.11 9.61 11.96
C ASP A 277 2.44 8.62 10.98
N VAL A 278 1.88 7.52 11.51
CA VAL A 278 1.18 6.49 10.74
C VAL A 278 -0.32 6.65 10.88
N GLU A 279 -1.00 6.84 9.77
CA GLU A 279 -2.45 6.91 9.70
C GLU A 279 -3.01 5.72 8.91
N ILE A 280 -3.93 4.96 9.52
CA ILE A 280 -4.62 3.82 8.91
C ILE A 280 -6.12 4.08 9.06
N ALA A 281 -6.84 4.27 7.95
CA ALA A 281 -8.25 4.59 7.99
C ALA A 281 -9.06 3.89 6.89
N GLY A 282 -10.26 3.42 7.24
CA GLY A 282 -11.19 2.77 6.32
C GLY A 282 -10.76 1.40 5.80
N CYS A 283 -9.71 0.81 6.36
CA CYS A 283 -9.20 -0.49 5.95
C CYS A 283 -10.08 -1.65 6.45
N HIS A 284 -10.09 -2.74 5.69
CA HIS A 284 -10.79 -3.97 6.01
C HIS A 284 -9.83 -5.15 6.09
N PHE A 285 -9.93 -5.95 7.15
CA PHE A 285 -9.06 -7.08 7.41
C PHE A 285 -9.86 -8.35 7.67
N SER A 286 -9.45 -9.47 7.03
CA SER A 286 -9.86 -10.83 7.35
C SER A 286 -8.63 -11.72 7.21
N LEU A 287 -8.01 -12.12 8.32
CA LEU A 287 -6.63 -12.59 8.37
C LEU A 287 -6.47 -13.81 9.26
N GLY A 288 -5.34 -14.51 9.09
CA GLY A 288 -4.92 -15.60 9.96
C GLY A 288 -4.07 -15.16 11.18
N ASP A 289 -3.79 -13.84 11.32
CA ASP A 289 -3.00 -13.28 12.41
C ASP A 289 -3.47 -11.84 12.72
N ASP A 290 -2.64 -11.00 13.36
CA ASP A 290 -3.00 -9.65 13.78
C ASP A 290 -3.40 -8.71 12.62
N CYS A 291 -4.49 -7.96 12.78
CA CYS A 291 -4.88 -6.95 11.78
C CYS A 291 -3.86 -5.82 11.69
N ILE A 292 -3.43 -5.30 12.84
CA ILE A 292 -2.42 -4.27 12.97
C ILE A 292 -1.52 -4.63 14.15
N ALA A 293 -0.22 -4.80 13.91
CA ALA A 293 0.77 -5.11 14.94
C ALA A 293 1.86 -4.03 14.99
N ILE A 294 1.77 -3.13 15.95
CA ILE A 294 2.77 -2.07 16.16
C ILE A 294 4.02 -2.69 16.81
N LYS A 295 5.16 -2.53 16.15
CA LYS A 295 6.43 -3.14 16.56
C LYS A 295 7.50 -2.07 16.76
N SER A 296 8.43 -2.31 17.71
CA SER A 296 9.50 -1.36 18.06
C SER A 296 10.92 -1.94 17.96
N GLY A 297 11.06 -3.11 17.36
CA GLY A 297 12.31 -3.85 17.35
C GLY A 297 12.57 -4.62 18.66
N LYS A 298 13.64 -5.42 18.68
CA LYS A 298 14.11 -6.18 19.83
C LYS A 298 15.56 -5.83 20.18
N GLY A 299 15.96 -6.10 21.44
CA GLY A 299 17.33 -5.96 21.91
C GLY A 299 17.89 -4.55 21.73
N ARG A 300 19.03 -4.41 21.03
CA ARG A 300 19.70 -3.14 20.78
C ARG A 300 18.84 -2.17 19.97
N ARG A 301 18.12 -2.64 18.96
CA ARG A 301 17.23 -1.82 18.11
C ARG A 301 16.09 -1.18 18.91
N ALA A 302 15.53 -1.89 19.88
CA ALA A 302 14.49 -1.35 20.75
C ALA A 302 15.03 -0.25 21.69
N GLN A 303 16.31 -0.32 22.06
CA GLN A 303 16.97 0.69 22.91
C GLN A 303 17.35 1.95 22.14
N GLU A 304 17.75 1.79 20.86
CA GLU A 304 18.18 2.90 20.00
C GLU A 304 16.99 3.67 19.41
N ASN A 305 15.85 3.00 19.24
CA ASN A 305 14.64 3.59 18.62
C ASN A 305 13.38 3.17 19.41
N PRO A 306 13.19 3.66 20.64
CA PRO A 306 11.96 3.39 21.38
C PRO A 306 10.79 4.06 20.65
N VAL A 307 9.68 3.33 20.51
CA VAL A 307 8.43 3.94 20.05
C VAL A 307 7.99 4.96 21.09
N PRO A 308 7.75 6.23 20.74
CA PRO A 308 7.15 7.18 21.67
C PRO A 308 5.82 6.62 22.16
N GLY A 309 5.62 6.59 23.46
CA GLY A 309 4.41 6.07 24.11
C GLY A 309 3.19 6.96 23.87
#